data_f9ccf2c585dc895fca9a0521530487fd
#
_entry.id   f9ccf2c585dc895fca9a0521530487fd
#
_cell.length_a   1.000
_cell.length_b   1.000
_cell.length_c   1.000
_cell.angle_alpha   90.00
_cell.angle_beta   90.00
_cell.angle_gamma   90.00
#
_symmetry.space_group_name_H-M   'P 1'
#
loop_
_entity.id
_entity.type
_entity.pdbx_description
1 polymer ?
#
loop_
_entity_poly.entity_id
_entity_poly.type
_entity_poly.pdbx_seq_one_letter_code
_entity_poly.pdbx_strand_id
1 'polypeptide(L)'
;SHFIRSLVEEDRPYPQAVLAPTGLAAMNIGGQTVHSFFGFPPRPLIGNHEKPNWFFTRTARALKRLIIDEVSMLRADVLDAMDQHLKVARKSQRPFGGVQMLLVGDFYQLPPVVRGEEGQLLEDAGYASPYAFSAHCLRDAPLSAVELREVHRQTDLDFIALLSAIRERRGVEDAVRILNETCLERTLPQKPVLLCATNAVADGYNVRGLAALGGAA
;
A
#
# COMPACT_ATOMS: atom_id res chain seq x y z
N SER A 1 1.88 -4.15 10.54
CA SER A 1 1.73 -5.55 10.15
C SER A 1 1.77 -6.57 11.29
N HIS A 2 2.19 -6.22 12.54
CA HIS A 2 2.04 -7.14 13.70
C HIS A 2 0.57 -7.50 13.90
N PHE A 3 -0.31 -6.52 13.91
CA PHE A 3 -1.76 -6.71 13.99
C PHE A 3 -2.29 -7.70 12.94
N ILE A 4 -1.87 -7.55 11.68
CA ILE A 4 -2.30 -8.46 10.60
C ILE A 4 -1.83 -9.89 10.87
N ARG A 5 -0.59 -10.08 11.33
CA ARG A 5 -0.06 -11.41 11.65
C ARG A 5 -0.81 -12.06 12.81
N SER A 6 -1.03 -11.33 13.91
CA SER A 6 -1.84 -11.83 15.03
C SER A 6 -3.25 -12.22 14.58
N LEU A 7 -3.92 -11.36 13.82
CA LEU A 7 -5.26 -11.64 13.31
C LEU A 7 -5.31 -12.91 12.43
N VAL A 8 -4.30 -13.10 11.57
CA VAL A 8 -4.23 -14.27 10.69
C VAL A 8 -3.95 -15.55 11.48
N GLU A 9 -3.16 -15.48 12.54
CA GLU A 9 -2.83 -16.61 13.39
C GLU A 9 -3.99 -17.01 14.32
N GLU A 10 -4.65 -16.04 14.93
CA GLU A 10 -5.77 -16.26 15.85
C GLU A 10 -6.99 -16.86 15.16
N ASP A 11 -7.26 -16.46 13.90
CA ASP A 11 -8.42 -16.88 13.12
C ASP A 11 -8.16 -18.12 12.23
N ARG A 12 -7.12 -18.89 12.44
CA ARG A 12 -6.93 -20.15 11.68
C ARG A 12 -7.90 -21.23 12.16
N PRO A 13 -8.60 -21.93 11.25
CA PRO A 13 -8.47 -22.01 9.77
C PRO A 13 -9.45 -21.12 8.98
N TYR A 14 -9.63 -19.85 9.32
CA TYR A 14 -10.56 -18.96 8.62
C TYR A 14 -10.11 -18.68 7.18
N PRO A 15 -10.96 -18.88 6.15
CA PRO A 15 -10.59 -18.65 4.75
C PRO A 15 -10.35 -17.17 4.47
N GLN A 16 -9.09 -16.75 4.48
CA GLN A 16 -8.68 -15.36 4.30
C GLN A 16 -7.46 -15.25 3.38
N ALA A 17 -7.28 -14.09 2.76
CA ALA A 17 -6.09 -13.74 2.01
C ALA A 17 -5.54 -12.39 2.48
N VAL A 18 -4.22 -12.25 2.46
CA VAL A 18 -3.51 -11.02 2.83
C VAL A 18 -2.78 -10.51 1.61
N LEU A 19 -3.07 -9.28 1.22
CA LEU A 19 -2.53 -8.65 0.02
C LEU A 19 -1.88 -7.31 0.34
N ALA A 20 -1.03 -6.84 -0.58
CA ALA A 20 -0.48 -5.50 -0.55
C ALA A 20 -0.31 -4.92 -1.97
N PRO A 21 -0.23 -3.60 -2.15
CA PRO A 21 -0.01 -2.98 -3.46
C PRO A 21 1.37 -3.28 -4.05
N THR A 22 2.39 -3.46 -3.22
CA THR A 22 3.78 -3.68 -3.64
C THR A 22 4.32 -5.04 -3.23
N GLY A 23 5.32 -5.56 -4.00
CA GLY A 23 5.96 -6.83 -3.69
C GLY A 23 6.65 -6.86 -2.33
N LEU A 24 7.34 -5.77 -1.96
CA LEU A 24 8.03 -5.67 -0.67
C LEU A 24 7.04 -5.71 0.50
N ALA A 25 5.95 -4.93 0.42
CA ALA A 25 4.91 -4.95 1.45
C ALA A 25 4.26 -6.34 1.55
N ALA A 26 3.97 -6.99 0.42
CA ALA A 26 3.42 -8.34 0.38
C ALA A 26 4.35 -9.38 1.05
N MET A 27 5.65 -9.32 0.78
CA MET A 27 6.64 -10.19 1.43
C MET A 27 6.70 -9.99 2.95
N ASN A 28 6.64 -8.74 3.42
CA ASN A 28 6.70 -8.41 4.84
C ASN A 28 5.55 -8.99 5.66
N ILE A 29 4.39 -9.19 5.04
CA ILE A 29 3.20 -9.75 5.70
C ILE A 29 2.96 -11.22 5.36
N GLY A 30 3.83 -11.85 4.56
CA GLY A 30 3.65 -13.22 4.09
C GLY A 30 2.46 -13.40 3.15
N GLY A 31 2.10 -12.35 2.40
CA GLY A 31 0.98 -12.30 1.48
C GLY A 31 1.38 -12.25 0.00
N GLN A 32 0.48 -11.79 -0.85
CA GLN A 32 0.68 -11.59 -2.29
C GLN A 32 0.39 -10.15 -2.70
N THR A 33 0.87 -9.74 -3.89
CA THR A 33 0.43 -8.44 -4.44
C THR A 33 -1.01 -8.53 -4.95
N VAL A 34 -1.74 -7.41 -4.84
CA VAL A 34 -3.11 -7.29 -5.36
C VAL A 34 -3.17 -7.72 -6.82
N HIS A 35 -2.27 -7.19 -7.67
CA HIS A 35 -2.22 -7.51 -9.10
C HIS A 35 -2.00 -9.01 -9.36
N SER A 36 -1.09 -9.63 -8.63
CA SER A 36 -0.82 -11.07 -8.76
C SER A 36 -2.02 -11.93 -8.35
N PHE A 37 -2.65 -11.60 -7.22
CA PHE A 37 -3.78 -12.36 -6.71
C PHE A 37 -5.02 -12.31 -7.61
N PHE A 38 -5.34 -11.13 -8.14
CA PHE A 38 -6.49 -10.92 -9.04
C PHE A 38 -6.17 -11.21 -10.51
N GLY A 39 -4.89 -11.31 -10.88
CA GLY A 39 -4.45 -11.44 -12.28
C GLY A 39 -4.57 -10.13 -13.06
N PHE A 40 -4.48 -8.98 -12.40
CA PHE A 40 -4.59 -7.68 -13.05
C PHE A 40 -3.32 -7.31 -13.80
N PRO A 41 -3.44 -6.73 -15.01
CA PRO A 41 -2.30 -6.15 -15.71
C PRO A 41 -1.83 -4.86 -15.01
N PRO A 42 -0.53 -4.48 -15.15
CA PRO A 42 0.03 -3.26 -14.56
C PRO A 42 -0.32 -2.01 -15.39
N ARG A 43 -1.60 -1.73 -15.57
CA ARG A 43 -2.16 -0.59 -16.31
C ARG A 43 -3.42 -0.09 -15.61
N PRO A 44 -3.97 1.08 -15.96
CA PRO A 44 -5.28 1.51 -15.47
C PRO A 44 -6.38 0.48 -15.76
N LEU A 45 -7.21 0.23 -14.75
CA LEU A 45 -8.29 -0.76 -14.80
C LEU A 45 -9.66 -0.12 -15.04
N ILE A 46 -9.67 1.11 -15.55
CA ILE A 46 -10.88 1.89 -15.80
C ILE A 46 -11.71 1.19 -16.87
N GLY A 47 -12.98 0.93 -16.56
CA GLY A 47 -13.90 0.26 -17.48
C GLY A 47 -13.47 -1.16 -17.88
N ASN A 48 -12.46 -1.72 -17.22
CA ASN A 48 -11.97 -3.07 -17.51
C ASN A 48 -12.89 -4.10 -16.86
N HIS A 49 -13.72 -4.71 -17.67
CA HIS A 49 -14.66 -5.77 -17.27
C HIS A 49 -14.14 -7.16 -17.67
N GLU A 50 -12.81 -7.36 -17.72
CA GLU A 50 -12.26 -8.70 -17.94
C GLU A 50 -12.84 -9.67 -16.92
N LYS A 51 -13.31 -10.81 -17.40
CA LYS A 51 -13.88 -11.83 -16.50
C LYS A 51 -12.76 -12.47 -15.69
N PRO A 52 -12.98 -12.67 -14.38
CA PRO A 52 -12.02 -13.39 -13.56
C PRO A 52 -11.77 -14.80 -14.11
N ASN A 53 -10.51 -15.22 -14.09
CA ASN A 53 -10.12 -16.56 -14.54
C ASN A 53 -10.67 -17.64 -13.59
N TRP A 54 -10.63 -18.89 -14.05
CA TRP A 54 -11.18 -20.01 -13.29
C TRP A 54 -10.49 -20.22 -11.93
N PHE A 55 -9.17 -20.07 -11.89
CA PHE A 55 -8.38 -20.26 -10.66
C PHE A 55 -8.76 -19.26 -9.59
N PHE A 56 -8.80 -17.96 -9.95
CA PHE A 56 -9.26 -16.89 -9.07
C PHE A 56 -10.72 -17.15 -8.60
N THR A 57 -11.60 -17.51 -9.54
CA THR A 57 -13.02 -17.76 -9.22
C THR A 57 -13.19 -18.84 -8.15
N ARG A 58 -12.40 -19.92 -8.23
CA ARG A 58 -12.43 -21.00 -7.22
C ARG A 58 -11.99 -20.48 -5.85
N THR A 59 -10.87 -19.74 -5.80
CA THR A 59 -10.35 -19.15 -4.56
C THR A 59 -11.33 -18.14 -3.96
N ALA A 60 -11.85 -17.21 -4.79
CA ALA A 60 -12.78 -16.17 -4.37
C ALA A 60 -14.08 -16.72 -3.75
N ARG A 61 -14.58 -17.87 -4.22
CA ARG A 61 -15.79 -18.50 -3.65
C ARG A 61 -15.60 -19.01 -2.23
N ALA A 62 -14.41 -19.48 -1.90
CA ALA A 62 -14.08 -19.93 -0.54
C ALA A 62 -13.73 -18.76 0.39
N LEU A 63 -13.30 -17.63 -0.18
CA LEU A 63 -12.77 -16.48 0.58
C LEU A 63 -13.85 -15.84 1.44
N LYS A 64 -13.54 -15.61 2.72
CA LYS A 64 -14.41 -14.93 3.69
C LYS A 64 -13.91 -13.55 4.08
N ARG A 65 -12.58 -13.38 4.15
CA ARG A 65 -11.93 -12.11 4.47
C ARG A 65 -10.80 -11.82 3.50
N LEU A 66 -10.67 -10.56 3.13
CA LEU A 66 -9.54 -10.04 2.37
C LEU A 66 -8.92 -8.88 3.14
N ILE A 67 -7.66 -9.01 3.47
CA ILE A 67 -6.89 -8.00 4.20
C ILE A 67 -5.95 -7.33 3.20
N ILE A 68 -5.95 -6.00 3.17
CA ILE A 68 -5.06 -5.20 2.33
C ILE A 68 -4.21 -4.34 3.23
N ASP A 69 -2.91 -4.59 3.24
CA ASP A 69 -1.92 -3.73 3.91
C ASP A 69 -1.44 -2.64 2.95
N GLU A 70 -0.92 -1.54 3.50
CA GLU A 70 -0.42 -0.36 2.75
C GLU A 70 -1.47 0.20 1.76
N VAL A 71 -2.73 0.30 2.18
CA VAL A 71 -3.84 0.72 1.32
C VAL A 71 -3.68 2.14 0.77
N SER A 72 -2.83 2.97 1.36
CA SER A 72 -2.50 4.30 0.85
C SER A 72 -1.90 4.27 -0.56
N MET A 73 -1.22 3.19 -0.92
CA MET A 73 -0.62 2.99 -2.25
C MET A 73 -1.56 2.28 -3.23
N LEU A 74 -2.76 1.86 -2.79
CA LEU A 74 -3.74 1.22 -3.65
C LEU A 74 -4.55 2.28 -4.41
N ARG A 75 -4.62 2.14 -5.73
CA ARG A 75 -5.38 3.07 -6.59
C ARG A 75 -6.88 2.77 -6.54
N ALA A 76 -7.71 3.82 -6.69
CA ALA A 76 -9.17 3.73 -6.65
C ALA A 76 -9.76 2.78 -7.69
N ASP A 77 -9.28 2.85 -8.94
CA ASP A 77 -9.71 1.97 -10.03
C ASP A 77 -9.37 0.49 -9.78
N VAL A 78 -8.25 0.23 -9.11
CA VAL A 78 -7.87 -1.14 -8.71
C VAL A 78 -8.85 -1.67 -7.66
N LEU A 79 -9.25 -0.85 -6.68
CA LEU A 79 -10.23 -1.28 -5.66
C LEU A 79 -11.61 -1.55 -6.28
N ASP A 80 -12.03 -0.72 -7.25
CA ASP A 80 -13.27 -0.97 -8.01
C ASP A 80 -13.19 -2.26 -8.85
N ALA A 81 -12.06 -2.51 -9.50
CA ALA A 81 -11.84 -3.75 -10.25
C ALA A 81 -11.88 -4.99 -9.33
N MET A 82 -11.34 -4.87 -8.11
CA MET A 82 -11.43 -5.95 -7.11
C MET A 82 -12.87 -6.23 -6.71
N ASP A 83 -13.67 -5.19 -6.44
CA ASP A 83 -15.10 -5.34 -6.14
C ASP A 83 -15.84 -6.07 -7.26
N GLN A 84 -15.64 -5.63 -8.51
CA GLN A 84 -16.27 -6.26 -9.67
C GLN A 84 -15.85 -7.72 -9.85
N HIS A 85 -14.56 -8.03 -9.73
CA HIS A 85 -14.06 -9.41 -9.83
C HIS A 85 -14.67 -10.32 -8.77
N LEU A 86 -14.75 -9.84 -7.53
CA LEU A 86 -15.36 -10.60 -6.43
C LEU A 86 -16.86 -10.80 -6.64
N LYS A 87 -17.59 -9.77 -7.08
CA LYS A 87 -19.02 -9.88 -7.41
C LYS A 87 -19.29 -10.93 -8.50
N VAL A 88 -18.51 -10.89 -9.59
CA VAL A 88 -18.63 -11.85 -10.70
C VAL A 88 -18.28 -13.27 -10.26
N ALA A 89 -17.13 -13.46 -9.59
CA ALA A 89 -16.65 -14.77 -9.15
C ALA A 89 -17.60 -15.46 -8.19
N ARG A 90 -18.22 -14.69 -7.31
CA ARG A 90 -19.13 -15.18 -6.25
C ARG A 90 -20.59 -15.15 -6.65
N LYS A 91 -20.92 -14.61 -7.85
CA LYS A 91 -22.30 -14.41 -8.33
C LYS A 91 -23.15 -13.64 -7.31
N SER A 92 -22.62 -12.58 -6.75
CA SER A 92 -23.23 -11.78 -5.69
C SER A 92 -23.07 -10.30 -5.97
N GLN A 93 -24.15 -9.51 -5.88
CA GLN A 93 -24.13 -8.06 -6.05
C GLN A 93 -23.81 -7.29 -4.76
N ARG A 94 -23.62 -8.00 -3.64
CA ARG A 94 -23.18 -7.36 -2.39
C ARG A 94 -21.79 -6.73 -2.58
N PRO A 95 -21.46 -5.64 -1.88
CA PRO A 95 -20.12 -5.08 -1.90
C PRO A 95 -19.06 -6.17 -1.72
N PHE A 96 -18.04 -6.15 -2.58
CA PHE A 96 -16.98 -7.15 -2.66
C PHE A 96 -17.46 -8.61 -2.73
N GLY A 97 -18.62 -8.84 -3.38
CA GLY A 97 -19.23 -10.16 -3.45
C GLY A 97 -19.61 -10.75 -2.09
N GLY A 98 -19.68 -9.94 -1.04
CA GLY A 98 -19.94 -10.34 0.35
C GLY A 98 -18.69 -10.85 1.09
N VAL A 99 -17.48 -10.59 0.59
CA VAL A 99 -16.22 -10.80 1.31
C VAL A 99 -16.02 -9.66 2.31
N GLN A 100 -15.61 -9.98 3.54
CA GLN A 100 -15.22 -8.98 4.52
C GLN A 100 -13.90 -8.32 4.07
N MET A 101 -13.90 -7.00 3.91
CA MET A 101 -12.71 -6.23 3.59
C MET A 101 -12.10 -5.61 4.84
N LEU A 102 -10.80 -5.79 5.03
CA LEU A 102 -10.01 -5.10 6.03
C LEU A 102 -8.92 -4.30 5.31
N LEU A 103 -9.03 -2.98 5.33
CA LEU A 103 -8.10 -2.05 4.69
C LEU A 103 -7.21 -1.43 5.78
N VAL A 104 -5.92 -1.66 5.72
CA VAL A 104 -4.94 -1.19 6.70
C VAL A 104 -3.92 -0.29 6.00
N GLY A 105 -3.62 0.86 6.58
CA GLY A 105 -2.62 1.76 6.01
C GLY A 105 -2.65 3.15 6.63
N ASP A 106 -1.81 4.02 6.13
CA ASP A 106 -1.67 5.39 6.56
C ASP A 106 -1.65 6.33 5.34
N PHE A 107 -2.72 7.08 5.13
CA PHE A 107 -2.87 7.99 3.99
C PHE A 107 -1.97 9.23 4.04
N TYR A 108 -1.22 9.44 5.12
CA TYR A 108 -0.14 10.43 5.18
C TYR A 108 1.20 9.90 4.67
N GLN A 109 1.29 8.59 4.38
CA GLN A 109 2.45 7.96 3.76
C GLN A 109 2.37 8.03 2.23
N LEU A 110 3.11 7.16 1.54
CA LEU A 110 3.22 7.20 0.09
C LEU A 110 1.86 7.05 -0.61
N PRO A 111 1.55 7.96 -1.57
CA PRO A 111 0.32 7.88 -2.36
C PRO A 111 0.39 6.76 -3.40
N PRO A 112 -0.74 6.45 -4.07
CA PRO A 112 -0.75 5.59 -5.23
C PRO A 112 0.15 6.14 -6.33
N VAL A 113 0.85 5.26 -7.03
CA VAL A 113 1.68 5.67 -8.19
C VAL A 113 0.77 5.92 -9.40
N VAL A 114 0.83 7.14 -9.92
CA VAL A 114 0.12 7.59 -11.12
C VAL A 114 1.15 8.10 -12.11
N ARG A 115 1.18 7.56 -13.33
CA ARG A 115 2.20 7.86 -14.34
C ARG A 115 1.60 8.53 -15.58
N GLY A 116 2.30 9.52 -16.13
CA GLY A 116 1.91 10.18 -17.37
C GLY A 116 0.45 10.63 -17.36
N GLU A 117 -0.33 10.16 -18.33
CA GLU A 117 -1.72 10.53 -18.53
C GLU A 117 -2.72 9.76 -17.64
N GLU A 118 -2.24 8.84 -16.79
CA GLU A 118 -3.12 8.04 -15.92
C GLU A 118 -3.97 8.90 -14.98
N GLY A 119 -3.44 10.06 -14.53
CA GLY A 119 -4.18 11.01 -13.70
C GLY A 119 -5.42 11.53 -14.40
N GLN A 120 -5.26 11.96 -15.65
CA GLN A 120 -6.38 12.46 -16.47
C GLN A 120 -7.41 11.35 -16.73
N LEU A 121 -6.95 10.13 -17.02
CA LEU A 121 -7.86 8.99 -17.21
C LEU A 121 -8.71 8.70 -15.95
N LEU A 122 -8.13 8.84 -14.76
CA LEU A 122 -8.86 8.68 -13.51
C LEU A 122 -9.89 9.80 -13.30
N GLU A 123 -9.53 11.04 -13.58
CA GLU A 123 -10.44 12.20 -13.51
C GLU A 123 -11.60 12.04 -14.49
N ASP A 124 -11.32 11.69 -15.74
CA ASP A 124 -12.32 11.45 -16.79
C ASP A 124 -13.27 10.30 -16.42
N ALA A 125 -12.79 9.32 -15.66
CA ALA A 125 -13.60 8.25 -15.12
C ALA A 125 -14.39 8.63 -13.84
N GLY A 126 -14.26 9.88 -13.38
CA GLY A 126 -15.02 10.42 -12.26
C GLY A 126 -14.46 10.09 -10.87
N TYR A 127 -13.18 9.76 -10.79
CA TYR A 127 -12.50 9.62 -9.48
C TYR A 127 -12.05 10.98 -8.96
N ALA A 128 -12.44 11.31 -7.73
CA ALA A 128 -12.06 12.57 -7.08
C ALA A 128 -10.56 12.63 -6.75
N SER A 129 -9.92 11.49 -6.62
CA SER A 129 -8.47 11.35 -6.41
C SER A 129 -8.02 9.92 -6.74
N PRO A 130 -6.71 9.67 -6.91
CA PRO A 130 -6.21 8.32 -7.15
C PRO A 130 -6.27 7.38 -5.93
N TYR A 131 -6.51 7.90 -4.73
CA TYR A 131 -6.53 7.10 -3.51
C TYR A 131 -7.70 6.14 -3.45
N ALA A 132 -7.50 4.99 -2.81
CA ALA A 132 -8.51 3.95 -2.64
C ALA A 132 -9.83 4.45 -2.06
N PHE A 133 -9.82 5.45 -1.17
CA PHE A 133 -11.03 6.02 -0.59
C PHE A 133 -11.90 6.78 -1.61
N SER A 134 -11.38 7.10 -2.81
CA SER A 134 -12.15 7.67 -3.92
C SER A 134 -12.81 6.61 -4.81
N ALA A 135 -12.63 5.32 -4.52
CA ALA A 135 -13.24 4.24 -5.28
C ALA A 135 -14.79 4.31 -5.24
N HIS A 136 -15.41 4.06 -6.38
CA HIS A 136 -16.87 4.14 -6.51
C HIS A 136 -17.58 3.06 -5.68
N CYS A 137 -16.99 1.87 -5.56
CA CYS A 137 -17.54 0.76 -4.79
C CYS A 137 -17.69 1.07 -3.28
N LEU A 138 -16.97 2.08 -2.77
CA LEU A 138 -17.07 2.48 -1.37
C LEU A 138 -18.25 3.43 -1.09
N ARG A 139 -18.86 4.04 -2.12
CA ARG A 139 -20.01 4.94 -1.94
C ARG A 139 -21.21 4.25 -1.31
N ASP A 140 -21.41 2.97 -1.65
CA ASP A 140 -22.54 2.16 -1.20
C ASP A 140 -22.13 1.09 -0.17
N ALA A 141 -20.86 1.05 0.23
CA ALA A 141 -20.36 0.10 1.20
C ALA A 141 -20.25 0.76 2.59
N PRO A 142 -20.90 0.21 3.62
CA PRO A 142 -20.72 0.71 4.98
C PRO A 142 -19.29 0.42 5.44
N LEU A 143 -18.54 1.49 5.73
CA LEU A 143 -17.19 1.41 6.27
C LEU A 143 -17.20 1.79 7.76
N SER A 144 -16.53 0.97 8.56
CA SER A 144 -16.16 1.32 9.93
C SER A 144 -14.68 1.67 9.94
N ALA A 145 -14.34 2.84 10.45
CA ALA A 145 -12.95 3.29 10.56
C ALA A 145 -12.49 3.23 12.02
N VAL A 146 -11.27 2.71 12.21
CA VAL A 146 -10.57 2.72 13.49
C VAL A 146 -9.23 3.42 13.29
N GLU A 147 -8.99 4.47 14.05
CA GLU A 147 -7.72 5.20 14.03
C GLU A 147 -6.83 4.74 15.19
N LEU A 148 -5.62 4.24 14.85
CA LEU A 148 -4.59 3.93 15.83
C LEU A 148 -3.82 5.21 16.16
N ARG A 149 -3.80 5.61 17.44
CA ARG A 149 -3.22 6.88 17.90
C ARG A 149 -1.95 6.72 18.70
N GLU A 150 -1.72 5.57 19.30
CA GLU A 150 -0.53 5.33 20.12
C GLU A 150 0.66 4.87 19.28
N VAL A 151 1.81 5.52 19.51
CA VAL A 151 3.06 5.18 18.82
C VAL A 151 3.87 4.23 19.71
N HIS A 152 4.02 2.97 19.27
CA HIS A 152 4.81 1.95 19.97
C HIS A 152 6.17 1.66 19.35
N ARG A 153 6.45 2.17 18.12
CA ARG A 153 7.69 1.92 17.38
C ARG A 153 8.87 2.72 17.93
N GLN A 154 8.59 3.91 18.44
CA GLN A 154 9.58 4.87 18.95
C GLN A 154 9.26 5.19 20.40
N THR A 155 10.32 5.40 21.19
CA THR A 155 10.21 5.79 22.61
C THR A 155 10.67 7.22 22.87
N ASP A 156 11.39 7.83 21.92
CA ASP A 156 11.86 9.22 21.97
C ASP A 156 10.69 10.15 21.65
N LEU A 157 10.18 10.85 22.65
CA LEU A 157 8.99 11.72 22.53
C LEU A 157 9.26 12.93 21.65
N ASP A 158 10.46 13.49 21.66
CA ASP A 158 10.83 14.66 20.84
C ASP A 158 10.88 14.25 19.37
N PHE A 159 11.46 13.08 19.08
CA PHE A 159 11.48 12.54 17.72
C PHE A 159 10.08 12.19 17.22
N ILE A 160 9.21 11.62 18.06
CA ILE A 160 7.81 11.37 17.73
C ILE A 160 7.09 12.69 17.39
N ALA A 161 7.31 13.74 18.18
CA ALA A 161 6.71 15.06 17.93
C ALA A 161 7.15 15.64 16.57
N LEU A 162 8.44 15.56 16.23
CA LEU A 162 8.96 16.01 14.93
C LEU A 162 8.35 15.23 13.76
N LEU A 163 8.28 13.90 13.85
CA LEU A 163 7.67 13.06 12.83
C LEU A 163 6.16 13.36 12.67
N SER A 164 5.44 13.59 13.77
CA SER A 164 4.03 13.94 13.76
C SER A 164 3.81 15.31 13.13
N ALA A 165 4.67 16.29 13.40
CA ALA A 165 4.63 17.63 12.79
C ALA A 165 4.75 17.54 11.25
N ILE A 166 5.68 16.72 10.75
CA ILE A 166 5.86 16.49 9.31
C ILE A 166 4.64 15.78 8.73
N ARG A 167 4.17 14.70 9.37
CA ARG A 167 3.02 13.90 8.94
C ARG A 167 1.76 14.75 8.82
N GLU A 168 1.48 15.60 9.81
CA GLU A 168 0.28 16.42 9.88
C GLU A 168 0.41 17.77 9.17
N ARG A 169 1.58 18.05 8.59
CA ARG A 169 1.94 19.34 7.96
C ARG A 169 1.78 20.53 8.91
N ARG A 170 2.15 20.38 10.19
CA ARG A 170 2.14 21.41 11.20
C ARG A 170 3.56 21.75 11.65
N GLY A 171 4.06 22.95 11.33
CA GLY A 171 5.43 23.36 11.68
C GLY A 171 6.50 22.54 10.97
N VAL A 172 6.27 22.14 9.72
CA VAL A 172 7.16 21.28 8.93
C VAL A 172 8.55 21.87 8.78
N GLU A 173 8.64 23.18 8.54
CA GLU A 173 9.94 23.86 8.33
C GLU A 173 10.84 23.76 9.56
N ASP A 174 10.27 24.00 10.75
CA ASP A 174 11.01 23.86 12.02
C ASP A 174 11.39 22.41 12.29
N ALA A 175 10.47 21.46 12.08
CA ALA A 175 10.75 20.05 12.27
C ALA A 175 11.87 19.55 11.34
N VAL A 176 11.86 19.94 10.07
CA VAL A 176 12.91 19.60 9.10
C VAL A 176 14.24 20.26 9.46
N ARG A 177 14.24 21.53 9.91
CA ARG A 177 15.45 22.21 10.36
C ARG A 177 16.08 21.49 11.54
N ILE A 178 15.30 21.16 12.57
CA ILE A 178 15.79 20.45 13.76
C ILE A 178 16.34 19.06 13.38
N LEU A 179 15.64 18.31 12.52
CA LEU A 179 16.10 16.99 12.05
C LEU A 179 17.42 17.11 11.29
N ASN A 180 17.58 18.10 10.41
CA ASN A 180 18.82 18.31 9.67
C ASN A 180 19.97 18.67 10.61
N GLU A 181 19.77 19.60 11.53
CA GLU A 181 20.79 19.98 12.52
C GLU A 181 21.22 18.78 13.37
N THR A 182 20.26 17.95 13.81
CA THR A 182 20.56 16.80 14.69
C THR A 182 21.16 15.61 13.93
N CYS A 183 20.78 15.39 12.67
CA CYS A 183 21.15 14.18 11.93
C CYS A 183 22.42 14.36 11.08
N LEU A 184 22.74 15.58 10.60
CA LEU A 184 23.94 15.84 9.79
C LEU A 184 25.25 15.63 10.56
N GLU A 185 25.25 15.81 11.86
CA GLU A 185 26.43 15.63 12.71
C GLU A 185 26.69 14.19 13.14
N ARG A 186 25.79 13.25 12.82
CA ARG A 186 25.94 11.86 13.24
C ARG A 186 26.91 11.10 12.34
N THR A 187 27.85 10.40 12.96
CA THR A 187 28.74 9.48 12.26
C THR A 187 27.93 8.33 11.69
N LEU A 188 27.99 8.17 10.37
CA LEU A 188 27.28 7.07 9.68
C LEU A 188 28.00 5.73 9.91
N PRO A 189 27.28 4.60 9.95
CA PRO A 189 27.87 3.27 9.92
C PRO A 189 28.75 3.09 8.69
N GLN A 190 29.70 2.17 8.71
CA GLN A 190 30.60 1.92 7.56
C GLN A 190 29.87 1.54 6.27
N LYS A 191 28.67 0.94 6.37
CA LYS A 191 27.81 0.58 5.21
C LYS A 191 26.37 0.96 5.51
N PRO A 192 26.03 2.25 5.41
CA PRO A 192 24.65 2.69 5.66
C PRO A 192 23.72 2.27 4.52
N VAL A 193 22.45 2.02 4.83
CA VAL A 193 21.39 1.96 3.84
C VAL A 193 21.01 3.38 3.44
N LEU A 194 21.06 3.67 2.14
CA LEU A 194 20.75 5.00 1.60
C LEU A 194 19.31 5.02 1.09
N LEU A 195 18.50 5.94 1.61
CA LEU A 195 17.16 6.20 1.08
C LEU A 195 17.25 7.36 0.09
N CYS A 196 16.78 7.13 -1.13
CA CYS A 196 16.83 8.10 -2.22
C CYS A 196 15.43 8.46 -2.68
N ALA A 197 15.22 9.73 -3.03
CA ALA A 197 13.92 10.21 -3.52
C ALA A 197 13.57 9.69 -4.93
N THR A 198 14.57 9.33 -5.75
CA THR A 198 14.39 8.83 -7.11
C THR A 198 15.26 7.60 -7.39
N ASN A 199 14.81 6.75 -8.32
CA ASN A 199 15.59 5.59 -8.76
C ASN A 199 16.91 6.00 -9.39
N ALA A 200 16.95 7.07 -10.17
CA ALA A 200 18.19 7.57 -10.80
C ALA A 200 19.30 7.90 -9.77
N VAL A 201 18.92 8.48 -8.64
CA VAL A 201 19.87 8.76 -7.55
C VAL A 201 20.30 7.45 -6.88
N ALA A 202 19.39 6.53 -6.62
CA ALA A 202 19.70 5.22 -6.05
C ALA A 202 20.64 4.42 -6.94
N ASP A 203 20.38 4.38 -8.25
CA ASP A 203 21.20 3.69 -9.25
C ASP A 203 22.63 4.28 -9.29
N GLY A 204 22.75 5.60 -9.20
CA GLY A 204 24.05 6.26 -9.12
C GLY A 204 24.90 5.85 -7.89
N TYR A 205 24.26 5.65 -6.74
CA TYR A 205 24.91 5.10 -5.55
C TYR A 205 25.27 3.64 -5.70
N ASN A 206 24.37 2.83 -6.25
CA ASN A 206 24.57 1.40 -6.45
C ASN A 206 25.72 1.11 -7.41
N VAL A 207 25.78 1.83 -8.54
CA VAL A 207 26.89 1.68 -9.53
C VAL A 207 28.24 2.02 -8.89
N ARG A 208 28.34 3.12 -8.13
CA ARG A 208 29.58 3.48 -7.42
C ARG A 208 29.94 2.46 -6.36
N GLY A 209 28.96 1.98 -5.59
CA GLY A 209 29.17 0.95 -4.57
C GLY A 209 29.66 -0.37 -5.18
N LEU A 210 29.07 -0.78 -6.31
CA LEU A 210 29.47 -2.00 -7.03
C LEU A 210 30.91 -1.88 -7.57
N ALA A 211 31.26 -0.76 -8.19
CA ALA A 211 32.61 -0.51 -8.69
C ALA A 211 33.66 -0.54 -7.57
N ALA A 212 33.31 -0.10 -6.37
CA ALA A 212 34.22 -0.12 -5.21
C ALA A 212 34.48 -1.53 -4.63
N LEU A 213 33.67 -2.54 -5.00
CA LEU A 213 33.86 -3.92 -4.52
C LEU A 213 35.01 -4.66 -5.22
N GLY A 214 35.62 -4.09 -6.28
CA GLY A 214 36.85 -4.61 -6.91
C GLY A 214 36.76 -6.02 -7.50
N GLY A 215 35.56 -6.51 -7.72
CA GLY A 215 35.32 -7.79 -8.38
C GLY A 215 35.37 -7.63 -9.90
N ALA A 216 36.16 -8.43 -10.59
CA ALA A 216 36.09 -8.53 -12.04
C ALA A 216 34.66 -8.97 -12.46
N ALA A 217 34.11 -8.25 -13.45
CA ALA A 217 32.86 -8.59 -14.11
C ALA A 217 32.97 -9.92 -14.86
#